data_fa8111c38abc6b1ffeb8cc85ff630ab5
#
_entry.id   fa8111c38abc6b1ffeb8cc85ff630ab5
#
_cell.length_a   1.000
_cell.length_b   1.000
_cell.length_c   1.000
_cell.angle_alpha   90.00
_cell.angle_beta   90.00
_cell.angle_gamma   90.00
#
_symmetry.space_group_name_H-M   'P 1'
#
loop_
_entity.id
_entity.type
_entity.pdbx_description
1 polymer ?
#
loop_
_entity_poly.entity_id
_entity_poly.type
_entity_poly.pdbx_seq_one_letter_code
_entity_poly.pdbx_strand_id
1 'polypeptide(L)'
;MYPPPSVAAIKSSGGIFYNTAVHDIDVICWLLGESAPDTIFSLGHAFCREMAAVKEPDSISVSMKFPSGAIASLDTSQHCNKSCDQRLEVHGTEGSLQMDNRNPLGISDHSTSAALCLQDTAERYRDAYRELLRHFLRTLRGRESPFFTKEQYLWTIQVAAAAEQSWRNGSAVDLRNEALDTTIIKTEVQ
;
A
#
# COMPACT_ATOMS: atom_id res chain seq x y z
N MET A 1 5.81 20.60 -5.47
CA MET A 1 4.92 20.05 -4.43
C MET A 1 3.64 19.60 -5.14
N TYR A 2 3.33 18.32 -5.13
CA TYR A 2 2.04 17.85 -5.63
C TYR A 2 0.96 18.45 -4.73
N PRO A 3 -0.09 19.06 -5.27
CA PRO A 3 -1.16 19.56 -4.43
C PRO A 3 -1.79 18.37 -3.68
N PRO A 4 -2.16 18.54 -2.41
CA PRO A 4 -2.87 17.49 -1.68
C PRO A 4 -4.14 17.11 -2.45
N PRO A 5 -4.57 15.84 -2.38
CA PRO A 5 -5.79 15.41 -3.04
C PRO A 5 -6.98 16.25 -2.54
N SER A 6 -7.92 16.55 -3.44
CA SER A 6 -9.12 17.30 -3.05
C SER A 6 -9.95 16.49 -2.03
N VAL A 7 -10.69 17.19 -1.16
CA VAL A 7 -11.61 16.54 -0.19
C VAL A 7 -12.60 15.60 -0.89
N ALA A 8 -13.05 15.96 -2.10
CA ALA A 8 -13.92 15.10 -2.89
C ALA A 8 -13.23 13.81 -3.33
N ALA A 9 -11.97 13.91 -3.78
CA ALA A 9 -11.16 12.73 -4.16
C ALA A 9 -10.90 11.82 -2.96
N ILE A 10 -10.60 12.37 -1.79
CA ILE A 10 -10.39 11.60 -0.55
C ILE A 10 -11.65 10.81 -0.19
N LYS A 11 -12.80 11.48 -0.17
CA LYS A 11 -14.08 10.83 0.15
C LYS A 11 -14.45 9.72 -0.84
N SER A 12 -14.14 9.91 -2.12
CA SER A 12 -14.45 8.90 -3.14
C SER A 12 -13.46 7.74 -3.16
N SER A 13 -12.22 7.93 -2.70
CA SER A 13 -11.18 6.90 -2.70
C SER A 13 -11.10 6.07 -1.40
N GLY A 14 -11.86 6.44 -0.36
CA GLY A 14 -11.80 5.78 0.95
C GLY A 14 -10.60 6.20 1.81
N GLY A 15 -9.85 7.26 1.46
CA GLY A 15 -8.72 7.77 2.24
C GLY A 15 -7.41 7.01 2.03
N ILE A 16 -6.41 7.32 2.87
CA ILE A 16 -5.04 6.83 2.71
C ILE A 16 -4.92 5.30 2.84
N PHE A 17 -5.77 4.68 3.66
CA PHE A 17 -5.73 3.23 3.88
C PHE A 17 -6.14 2.46 2.63
N TYR A 18 -7.18 2.89 1.91
CA TYR A 18 -7.74 2.20 0.74
C TYR A 18 -7.15 2.70 -0.58
N ASN A 19 -6.68 3.94 -0.62
CA ASN A 19 -6.13 4.52 -1.86
C ASN A 19 -4.62 4.36 -1.99
N THR A 20 -3.90 4.23 -0.87
CA THR A 20 -2.42 4.18 -0.86
C THR A 20 -1.90 2.93 -0.16
N ALA A 21 -2.16 2.77 1.14
CA ALA A 21 -1.60 1.69 1.93
C ALA A 21 -2.01 0.29 1.46
N VAL A 22 -3.19 0.14 0.87
CA VAL A 22 -3.70 -1.13 0.33
C VAL A 22 -2.72 -1.77 -0.66
N HIS A 23 -2.03 -0.97 -1.47
CA HIS A 23 -1.06 -1.48 -2.44
C HIS A 23 0.19 -2.06 -1.76
N ASP A 24 0.67 -1.41 -0.72
CA ASP A 24 1.85 -1.86 0.03
C ASP A 24 1.49 -3.05 0.93
N ILE A 25 0.28 -3.08 1.50
CA ILE A 25 -0.26 -4.25 2.23
C ILE A 25 -0.29 -5.48 1.32
N ASP A 26 -0.79 -5.34 0.09
CA ASP A 26 -0.82 -6.42 -0.89
C ASP A 26 0.59 -6.95 -1.20
N VAL A 27 1.54 -6.06 -1.45
CA VAL A 27 2.95 -6.41 -1.69
C VAL A 27 3.56 -7.14 -0.49
N ILE A 28 3.32 -6.67 0.73
CA ILE A 28 3.81 -7.31 1.96
C ILE A 28 3.25 -8.72 2.09
N CYS A 29 1.94 -8.89 1.97
CA CYS A 29 1.29 -10.20 2.03
C CYS A 29 1.79 -11.14 0.94
N TRP A 30 1.95 -10.65 -0.28
CA TRP A 30 2.49 -11.43 -1.40
C TRP A 30 3.93 -11.90 -1.16
N LEU A 31 4.81 -11.02 -0.68
CA LEU A 31 6.22 -11.35 -0.38
C LEU A 31 6.35 -12.39 0.74
N LEU A 32 5.51 -12.31 1.76
CA LEU A 32 5.50 -13.26 2.87
C LEU A 32 4.78 -14.57 2.52
N GLY A 33 3.96 -14.59 1.47
CA GLY A 33 3.10 -15.73 1.13
C GLY A 33 1.97 -15.94 2.13
N GLU A 34 1.57 -14.89 2.85
CA GLU A 34 0.55 -14.92 3.88
C GLU A 34 -0.62 -13.99 3.54
N SER A 35 -1.85 -14.41 3.78
CA SER A 35 -3.04 -13.64 3.38
C SER A 35 -3.31 -12.44 4.26
N ALA A 36 -3.04 -12.52 5.55
CA ALA A 36 -3.30 -11.47 6.51
C ALA A 36 -2.38 -11.58 7.75
N PRO A 37 -2.10 -10.47 8.44
CA PRO A 37 -1.44 -10.49 9.74
C PRO A 37 -2.37 -11.01 10.85
N ASP A 38 -1.77 -11.54 11.92
CA ASP A 38 -2.48 -11.87 13.17
C ASP A 38 -2.92 -10.61 13.91
N THR A 39 -2.06 -9.58 13.88
CA THR A 39 -2.26 -8.35 14.66
C THR A 39 -1.77 -7.16 13.85
N ILE A 40 -2.54 -6.08 13.89
CA ILE A 40 -2.21 -4.81 13.22
C ILE A 40 -2.37 -3.65 14.20
N PHE A 41 -1.42 -2.70 14.15
CA PHE A 41 -1.48 -1.46 14.89
C PHE A 41 -1.11 -0.30 14.00
N SER A 42 -1.92 0.75 14.02
CA SER A 42 -1.75 1.91 13.15
C SER A 42 -1.74 3.21 13.94
N LEU A 43 -0.82 4.09 13.56
CA LEU A 43 -0.78 5.50 13.95
C LEU A 43 -1.01 6.35 12.71
N GLY A 44 -1.63 7.51 12.88
CA GLY A 44 -1.86 8.42 11.77
C GLY A 44 -2.10 9.84 12.23
N HIS A 45 -1.74 10.81 11.39
CA HIS A 45 -1.95 12.23 11.64
C HIS A 45 -2.29 12.97 10.35
N ALA A 46 -3.05 14.04 10.48
CA ALA A 46 -3.37 14.98 9.40
C ALA A 46 -2.54 16.25 9.58
N PHE A 47 -1.48 16.42 8.80
CA PHE A 47 -0.67 17.64 8.78
C PHE A 47 -1.29 18.73 7.90
N CYS A 48 -2.07 18.34 6.89
CA CYS A 48 -2.80 19.26 6.02
C CYS A 48 -4.13 19.67 6.66
N ARG A 49 -4.45 20.97 6.64
CA ARG A 49 -5.68 21.49 7.25
C ARG A 49 -6.94 20.92 6.61
N GLU A 50 -6.92 20.72 5.31
CA GLU A 50 -8.02 20.16 4.53
C GLU A 50 -8.32 18.71 4.95
N MET A 51 -7.25 17.92 5.20
CA MET A 51 -7.36 16.55 5.68
C MET A 51 -7.86 16.49 7.13
N ALA A 52 -7.31 17.35 7.99
CA ALA A 52 -7.76 17.48 9.38
C ALA A 52 -9.24 17.85 9.47
N ALA A 53 -9.74 18.73 8.59
CA ALA A 53 -11.14 19.15 8.54
C ALA A 53 -12.11 17.98 8.23
N VAL A 54 -11.66 16.98 7.49
CA VAL A 54 -12.46 15.77 7.17
C VAL A 54 -12.11 14.58 8.07
N LYS A 55 -11.21 14.77 9.05
CA LYS A 55 -10.76 13.75 10.01
C LYS A 55 -10.12 12.53 9.32
N GLU A 56 -9.37 12.78 8.24
CA GLU A 56 -8.61 11.77 7.53
C GLU A 56 -7.11 12.01 7.71
N PRO A 57 -6.30 10.97 7.97
CA PRO A 57 -4.85 11.13 8.07
C PRO A 57 -4.27 11.30 6.66
N ASP A 58 -3.19 12.06 6.56
CA ASP A 58 -2.38 12.19 5.36
C ASP A 58 -1.00 11.53 5.50
N SER A 59 -0.71 11.06 6.70
CA SER A 59 0.50 10.31 7.03
C SER A 59 0.15 9.24 8.06
N ILE A 60 0.56 8.00 7.80
CA ILE A 60 0.31 6.84 8.67
C ILE A 60 1.57 6.00 8.82
N SER A 61 1.65 5.31 9.97
CA SER A 61 2.60 4.23 10.23
C SER A 61 1.80 3.02 10.72
N VAL A 62 2.04 1.86 10.10
CA VAL A 62 1.32 0.62 10.37
C VAL A 62 2.31 -0.48 10.69
N SER A 63 2.12 -1.15 11.81
CA SER A 63 2.88 -2.34 12.21
C SER A 63 2.00 -3.57 12.14
N MET A 64 2.51 -4.63 11.55
CA MET A 64 1.81 -5.89 11.32
C MET A 64 2.66 -7.06 11.84
N LYS A 65 2.02 -8.03 12.52
CA LYS A 65 2.63 -9.28 12.92
C LYS A 65 1.88 -10.43 12.26
N PHE A 66 2.62 -11.31 11.57
CA PHE A 66 2.07 -12.42 10.79
C PHE A 66 2.13 -13.75 11.56
N PRO A 67 1.34 -14.77 11.16
CA PRO A 67 1.35 -16.12 11.75
C PRO A 67 2.71 -16.78 11.75
N SER A 68 3.53 -16.57 10.72
CA SER A 68 4.93 -17.06 10.65
C SER A 68 5.84 -16.45 11.72
N GLY A 69 5.42 -15.38 12.38
CA GLY A 69 6.24 -14.56 13.25
C GLY A 69 6.94 -13.40 12.55
N ALA A 70 6.77 -13.26 11.23
CA ALA A 70 7.27 -12.11 10.49
C ALA A 70 6.63 -10.81 11.00
N ILE A 71 7.40 -9.73 10.96
CA ILE A 71 6.96 -8.39 11.34
C ILE A 71 7.16 -7.49 10.14
N ALA A 72 6.14 -6.72 9.78
CA ALA A 72 6.22 -5.71 8.75
C ALA A 72 5.87 -4.34 9.31
N SER A 73 6.57 -3.31 8.83
CA SER A 73 6.27 -1.91 9.09
C SER A 73 6.03 -1.21 7.77
N LEU A 74 4.97 -0.44 7.70
CA LEU A 74 4.57 0.36 6.55
C LEU A 74 4.46 1.81 6.99
N ASP A 75 5.24 2.70 6.38
CA ASP A 75 5.14 4.14 6.56
C ASP A 75 4.74 4.78 5.24
N THR A 76 3.64 5.52 5.22
CA THR A 76 3.20 6.21 4.01
C THR A 76 2.70 7.62 4.30
N SER A 77 3.00 8.54 3.39
CA SER A 77 2.59 9.93 3.45
C SER A 77 2.16 10.43 2.08
N GLN A 78 1.10 11.22 2.05
CA GLN A 78 0.64 11.91 0.84
C GLN A 78 1.44 13.20 0.55
N HIS A 79 2.44 13.51 1.39
CA HIS A 79 3.31 14.70 1.28
C HIS A 79 4.70 14.35 0.78
N CYS A 80 4.82 13.84 -0.43
CA CYS A 80 6.15 13.59 -1.00
C CYS A 80 6.64 14.78 -1.82
N ASN A 81 7.74 15.41 -1.40
CA ASN A 81 8.36 16.52 -2.13
C ASN A 81 9.06 16.08 -3.43
N LYS A 82 9.26 14.78 -3.59
CA LYS A 82 10.01 14.17 -4.71
C LYS A 82 9.11 13.40 -5.67
N SER A 83 7.83 13.73 -5.74
CA SER A 83 6.82 13.02 -6.54
C SER A 83 6.43 11.66 -5.95
N CYS A 84 6.89 10.54 -6.48
CA CYS A 84 6.55 9.20 -5.98
C CYS A 84 7.81 8.57 -5.38
N ASP A 85 7.85 8.46 -4.06
CA ASP A 85 8.92 7.78 -3.32
C ASP A 85 8.35 6.45 -2.78
N GLN A 86 8.83 5.32 -3.30
CA GLN A 86 8.44 3.99 -2.83
C GLN A 86 9.69 3.14 -2.69
N ARG A 87 9.93 2.67 -1.47
CA ARG A 87 11.09 1.86 -1.10
C ARG A 87 10.62 0.65 -0.32
N LEU A 88 11.35 -0.44 -0.45
CA LEU A 88 11.07 -1.67 0.25
C LEU A 88 12.38 -2.30 0.71
N GLU A 89 12.41 -2.80 1.93
CA GLU A 89 13.50 -3.58 2.47
C GLU A 89 12.97 -4.86 3.10
N VAL A 90 13.61 -5.98 2.82
CA VAL A 90 13.24 -7.30 3.36
C VAL A 90 14.46 -7.91 4.02
N HIS A 91 14.34 -8.26 5.30
CA HIS A 91 15.36 -8.95 6.07
C HIS A 91 14.94 -10.40 6.28
N GLY A 92 15.67 -11.32 5.67
CA GLY A 92 15.48 -12.77 5.85
C GLY A 92 16.63 -13.40 6.62
N THR A 93 16.48 -14.66 6.99
CA THR A 93 17.49 -15.43 7.72
C THR A 93 18.78 -15.66 6.92
N GLU A 94 18.70 -15.61 5.59
CA GLU A 94 19.83 -15.85 4.68
C GLU A 94 20.37 -14.57 4.03
N GLY A 95 19.77 -13.40 4.30
CA GLY A 95 20.21 -12.12 3.74
C GLY A 95 19.10 -11.08 3.67
N SER A 96 19.42 -9.94 3.06
CA SER A 96 18.51 -8.82 2.90
C SER A 96 18.40 -8.42 1.44
N LEU A 97 17.20 -7.99 1.06
CA LEU A 97 16.92 -7.37 -0.23
C LEU A 97 16.43 -5.95 -0.02
N GLN A 98 16.89 -5.06 -0.86
CA GLN A 98 16.45 -3.65 -0.85
C GLN A 98 16.04 -3.21 -2.25
N MET A 99 14.88 -2.58 -2.32
CA MET A 99 14.39 -1.89 -3.51
C MET A 99 14.35 -0.39 -3.21
N ASP A 100 15.05 0.39 -4.00
CA ASP A 100 15.08 1.85 -3.91
C ASP A 100 14.44 2.49 -5.15
N ASN A 101 14.26 3.80 -5.10
CA ASN A 101 13.77 4.55 -6.24
C ASN A 101 14.79 4.50 -7.39
N ARG A 102 14.29 4.34 -8.61
CA ARG A 102 15.16 4.40 -9.78
C ARG A 102 15.85 5.77 -9.86
N ASN A 103 17.17 5.76 -10.01
CA ASN A 103 17.95 6.92 -10.39
C ASN A 103 18.27 6.82 -11.90
N PRO A 104 17.45 7.39 -12.79
CA PRO A 104 17.58 7.18 -14.24
C PRO A 104 18.86 7.78 -14.81
N LEU A 105 19.50 8.72 -14.11
CA LEU A 105 20.74 9.34 -14.54
C LEU A 105 22.00 8.73 -13.90
N GLY A 106 21.84 7.83 -12.91
CA GLY A 106 22.98 7.21 -12.21
C GLY A 106 23.85 8.21 -11.44
N ILE A 107 23.39 9.46 -11.26
CA ILE A 107 24.12 10.52 -10.55
C ILE A 107 23.61 10.59 -9.12
N SER A 108 24.50 10.40 -8.17
CA SER A 108 24.25 10.69 -6.75
C SER A 108 25.15 11.83 -6.32
N ASP A 109 24.57 12.89 -5.79
CA ASP A 109 25.30 13.98 -5.16
C ASP A 109 25.28 13.78 -3.64
N HIS A 110 26.47 13.67 -3.05
CA HIS A 110 26.61 13.48 -1.61
C HIS A 110 26.33 14.76 -0.79
N SER A 111 26.24 15.92 -1.44
CA SER A 111 26.00 17.20 -0.78
C SER A 111 24.53 17.64 -0.76
N THR A 112 23.75 17.16 -1.71
CA THR A 112 22.30 17.39 -1.78
C THR A 112 21.60 16.09 -2.09
N SER A 113 20.70 15.64 -1.25
CA SER A 113 19.91 14.43 -1.48
C SER A 113 18.86 14.60 -2.59
N ALA A 114 19.25 15.19 -3.70
CA ALA A 114 18.43 15.35 -4.89
C ALA A 114 18.48 14.04 -5.71
N ALA A 115 17.85 13.00 -5.21
CA ALA A 115 17.48 11.89 -6.08
C ALA A 115 16.53 12.44 -7.15
N LEU A 116 16.91 12.32 -8.41
CA LEU A 116 16.05 12.62 -9.55
C LEU A 116 14.97 11.52 -9.61
N CYS A 117 13.93 11.67 -8.80
CA CYS A 117 12.78 10.80 -8.87
C CYS A 117 12.00 11.14 -10.15
N LEU A 118 11.52 10.10 -10.83
CA LEU A 118 10.59 10.28 -11.93
C LEU A 118 9.36 11.05 -11.43
N GLN A 119 9.03 12.16 -12.08
CA GLN A 119 8.01 13.10 -11.59
C GLN A 119 6.59 12.63 -11.85
N ASP A 120 6.42 11.66 -12.74
CA ASP A 120 5.12 11.12 -13.13
C ASP A 120 4.98 9.65 -12.72
N THR A 121 3.90 9.35 -12.02
CA THR A 121 3.52 7.98 -11.65
C THR A 121 3.38 7.07 -12.87
N ALA A 122 2.83 7.58 -13.98
CA ALA A 122 2.69 6.80 -15.21
C ALA A 122 4.06 6.45 -15.82
N GLU A 123 5.03 7.33 -15.71
CA GLU A 123 6.39 7.05 -16.15
C GLU A 123 7.09 6.04 -15.24
N ARG A 124 6.95 6.19 -13.92
CA ARG A 124 7.52 5.28 -12.92
C ARG A 124 7.04 3.85 -13.11
N TYR A 125 5.74 3.67 -13.31
CA TYR A 125 5.10 2.35 -13.41
C TYR A 125 4.80 1.92 -14.85
N ARG A 126 5.37 2.57 -15.85
CA ARG A 126 5.13 2.25 -17.27
C ARG A 126 5.30 0.77 -17.60
N ASP A 127 6.39 0.17 -17.11
CA ASP A 127 6.68 -1.23 -17.37
C ASP A 127 5.72 -2.15 -16.60
N ALA A 128 5.36 -1.79 -15.37
CA ALA A 128 4.38 -2.52 -14.57
C ALA A 128 3.00 -2.51 -15.24
N TYR A 129 2.52 -1.36 -15.71
CA TYR A 129 1.24 -1.27 -16.45
C TYR A 129 1.27 -2.07 -17.75
N ARG A 130 2.41 -2.08 -18.45
CA ARG A 130 2.57 -2.89 -19.67
C ARG A 130 2.49 -4.37 -19.35
N GLU A 131 3.18 -4.83 -18.31
CA GLU A 131 3.15 -6.24 -17.91
C GLU A 131 1.77 -6.64 -17.36
N LEU A 132 1.11 -5.78 -16.60
CA LEU A 132 -0.26 -5.99 -16.15
C LEU A 132 -1.21 -6.25 -17.34
N LEU A 133 -1.15 -5.40 -18.38
CA LEU A 133 -1.98 -5.57 -19.57
C LEU A 133 -1.63 -6.84 -20.34
N ARG A 134 -0.33 -7.15 -20.47
CA ARG A 134 0.12 -8.39 -21.12
C ARG A 134 -0.36 -9.62 -20.37
N HIS A 135 -0.23 -9.65 -19.05
CA HIS A 135 -0.72 -10.72 -18.21
C HIS A 135 -2.24 -10.89 -18.35
N PHE A 136 -3.00 -9.79 -18.27
CA PHE A 136 -4.45 -9.82 -18.46
C PHE A 136 -4.84 -10.44 -19.81
N LEU A 137 -4.18 -10.03 -20.90
CA LEU A 137 -4.46 -10.59 -22.24
C LEU A 137 -4.06 -12.06 -22.35
N ARG A 138 -2.99 -12.52 -21.69
CA ARG A 138 -2.61 -13.94 -21.65
C ARG A 138 -3.59 -14.77 -20.83
N THR A 139 -4.07 -14.23 -19.70
CA THR A 139 -5.09 -14.85 -18.86
C THR A 139 -6.42 -15.03 -19.62
N LEU A 140 -6.88 -13.99 -20.32
CA LEU A 140 -8.09 -14.07 -21.15
C LEU A 140 -7.98 -15.12 -22.26
N ARG A 141 -6.79 -15.39 -22.76
CA ARG A 141 -6.52 -16.43 -23.79
C ARG A 141 -6.29 -17.81 -23.19
N GLY A 142 -6.45 -17.98 -21.88
CA GLY A 142 -6.20 -19.25 -21.18
C GLY A 142 -4.74 -19.70 -21.16
N ARG A 143 -3.79 -18.78 -21.38
CA ARG A 143 -2.35 -19.08 -21.41
C ARG A 143 -1.67 -18.97 -20.05
N GLU A 144 -2.27 -18.22 -19.14
CA GLU A 144 -1.78 -18.00 -17.77
C GLU A 144 -2.97 -17.95 -16.81
N SER A 145 -2.73 -18.30 -15.54
CA SER A 145 -3.69 -18.09 -14.46
C SER A 145 -3.57 -16.65 -13.93
N PRO A 146 -4.63 -16.06 -13.35
CA PRO A 146 -4.54 -14.80 -12.64
C PRO A 146 -3.47 -14.85 -11.55
N PHE A 147 -2.73 -13.74 -11.33
CA PHE A 147 -1.71 -13.65 -10.27
C PHE A 147 -2.30 -13.66 -8.87
N PHE A 148 -3.56 -13.30 -8.73
CA PHE A 148 -4.23 -13.23 -7.44
C PHE A 148 -5.60 -13.89 -7.52
N THR A 149 -6.07 -14.35 -6.38
CA THR A 149 -7.43 -14.89 -6.22
C THR A 149 -8.36 -13.81 -5.67
N LYS A 150 -9.67 -14.07 -5.78
CA LYS A 150 -10.69 -13.23 -5.16
C LYS A 150 -10.49 -13.13 -3.65
N GLU A 151 -10.11 -14.22 -3.01
CA GLU A 151 -9.85 -14.29 -1.57
C GLU A 151 -8.66 -13.40 -1.17
N GLN A 152 -7.57 -13.43 -1.92
CA GLN A 152 -6.41 -12.55 -1.67
C GLN A 152 -6.79 -11.07 -1.76
N TYR A 153 -7.56 -10.68 -2.78
CA TYR A 153 -8.07 -9.32 -2.90
C TYR A 153 -8.92 -8.91 -1.70
N LEU A 154 -9.86 -9.77 -1.27
CA LEU A 154 -10.71 -9.49 -0.12
C LEU A 154 -9.91 -9.34 1.17
N TRP A 155 -8.93 -10.23 1.40
CA TRP A 155 -8.04 -10.10 2.56
C TRP A 155 -7.27 -8.80 2.55
N THR A 156 -6.74 -8.36 1.41
CA THR A 156 -6.03 -7.07 1.31
C THR A 156 -6.92 -5.90 1.74
N ILE A 157 -8.17 -5.88 1.28
CA ILE A 157 -9.14 -4.84 1.70
C ILE A 157 -9.49 -4.96 3.18
N GLN A 158 -9.67 -6.17 3.70
CA GLN A 158 -9.98 -6.38 5.12
C GLN A 158 -8.83 -5.98 6.03
N VAL A 159 -7.59 -6.22 5.64
CA VAL A 159 -6.40 -5.75 6.36
C VAL A 159 -6.30 -4.22 6.33
N ALA A 160 -6.60 -3.58 5.21
CA ALA A 160 -6.66 -2.11 5.13
C ALA A 160 -7.76 -1.54 6.07
N ALA A 161 -8.92 -2.19 6.13
CA ALA A 161 -10.01 -1.81 7.05
C ALA A 161 -9.59 -1.97 8.52
N ALA A 162 -8.89 -3.07 8.86
CA ALA A 162 -8.37 -3.28 10.20
C ALA A 162 -7.29 -2.25 10.59
N ALA A 163 -6.46 -1.83 9.64
CA ALA A 163 -5.49 -0.76 9.84
C ALA A 163 -6.20 0.57 10.14
N GLU A 164 -7.23 0.92 9.38
CA GLU A 164 -8.05 2.10 9.65
C GLU A 164 -8.74 2.01 11.01
N GLN A 165 -9.34 0.87 11.34
CA GLN A 165 -10.00 0.64 12.63
C GLN A 165 -9.02 0.81 13.79
N SER A 166 -7.80 0.26 13.66
CA SER A 166 -6.74 0.41 14.67
C SER A 166 -6.39 1.88 14.91
N TRP A 167 -6.21 2.64 13.83
CA TRP A 167 -5.96 4.08 13.92
C TRP A 167 -7.11 4.83 14.60
N ARG A 168 -8.37 4.57 14.20
CA ARG A 168 -9.55 5.25 14.76
C ARG A 168 -9.75 4.94 16.25
N ASN A 169 -9.47 3.71 16.65
CA ASN A 169 -9.64 3.25 18.02
C ASN A 169 -8.41 3.51 18.92
N GLY A 170 -7.25 3.82 18.33
CA GLY A 170 -5.99 3.97 19.06
C GLY A 170 -5.51 2.67 19.72
N SER A 171 -5.90 1.50 19.22
CA SER A 171 -5.58 0.18 19.77
C SER A 171 -5.27 -0.82 18.66
N ALA A 172 -4.53 -1.87 19.02
CA ALA A 172 -4.28 -2.97 18.11
C ALA A 172 -5.58 -3.72 17.77
N VAL A 173 -5.67 -4.20 16.54
CA VAL A 173 -6.74 -5.10 16.05
C VAL A 173 -6.16 -6.49 15.89
N ASP A 174 -6.87 -7.49 16.41
CA ASP A 174 -6.53 -8.92 16.34
C ASP A 174 -7.37 -9.56 15.24
N LEU A 175 -6.71 -10.09 14.22
CA LEU A 175 -7.35 -10.71 13.06
C LEU A 175 -7.35 -12.25 13.09
N ARG A 176 -6.77 -12.87 14.12
CA ARG A 176 -6.62 -14.35 14.23
C ARG A 176 -7.93 -15.12 14.16
N ASN A 177 -9.02 -14.53 14.61
CA ASN A 177 -10.35 -15.14 14.63
C ASN A 177 -11.33 -14.49 13.64
N GLU A 178 -10.85 -13.58 12.82
CA GLU A 178 -11.67 -12.92 11.79
C GLU A 178 -11.91 -13.88 10.62
N ALA A 179 -13.15 -13.95 10.18
CA ALA A 179 -13.52 -14.63 8.94
C ALA A 179 -13.42 -13.66 7.77
N LEU A 180 -13.08 -14.18 6.60
CA LEU A 180 -13.09 -13.39 5.38
C LEU A 180 -14.50 -12.83 5.11
N ASP A 181 -14.63 -11.50 5.14
CA ASP A 181 -15.89 -10.83 4.84
C ASP A 181 -16.12 -10.78 3.32
N THR A 182 -16.97 -11.67 2.83
CA THR A 182 -17.34 -11.72 1.42
C THR A 182 -18.47 -10.74 1.06
N THR A 183 -19.03 -10.02 2.03
CA THR A 183 -20.13 -9.06 1.79
C THR A 183 -19.63 -7.76 1.18
N ILE A 184 -18.36 -7.44 1.35
CA ILE A 184 -17.70 -6.25 0.78
C ILE A 184 -17.94 -6.12 -0.73
N ILE A 185 -17.99 -7.24 -1.47
CA ILE A 185 -18.22 -7.24 -2.94
C ILE A 185 -19.68 -6.98 -3.32
N LYS A 186 -20.64 -7.24 -2.43
CA LYS A 186 -22.07 -7.10 -2.77
C LYS A 186 -22.55 -5.67 -2.84
N THR A 187 -21.79 -4.72 -2.30
CA THR A 187 -22.17 -3.31 -2.20
C THR A 187 -21.72 -2.47 -3.41
N GLU A 188 -20.83 -2.98 -4.26
CA GLU A 188 -20.31 -2.23 -5.42
C GLU A 188 -21.00 -2.58 -6.77
N VAL A 189 -21.99 -3.48 -6.77
CA VAL A 189 -22.68 -3.95 -7.99
C VAL A 189 -24.16 -3.50 -8.01
N GLN A 190 -24.48 -2.35 -7.43
CA GLN A 190 -25.80 -1.71 -7.60
C GLN A 190 -25.68 -0.34 -8.26
#